data_71a83f4bd0fe0b3f5ed58c9fa3868de4
#
_entry.id   71a83f4bd0fe0b3f5ed58c9fa3868de4
#
_cell.length_a   1.000
_cell.length_b   1.000
_cell.length_c   1.000
_cell.angle_alpha   90.00
_cell.angle_beta   90.00
_cell.angle_gamma   90.00
#
_symmetry.space_group_name_H-M   'P 1'
#
loop_
_entity.id
_entity.type
_entity.pdbx_description
1 polymer ?
#
loop_
_entity_poly.entity_id
_entity_poly.type
_entity_poly.pdbx_seq_one_letter_code
_entity_poly.pdbx_strand_id
1 'polypeptide(L)'
;MASSPGSTPLAALLLLALFSASAASRFAPVDNHLIACGATGPAVLPDGRRFIPDTGCASMRLRSESSTLPTAAPNAPAAPSPLHAAARVFSCHASYDLAIRRRGHHVLRLHFYPFDATLASARFHVGAGGFLLLHNFTASSPVVKEFLLPVDTDVLALTFVPEAGSAAFVNAIELFSAPEELVGDIGTLVDGDDIIQTDGLSSQVFETLYRINVAGHKVTPFNDTLWRTWVNDEGFLVNKESSGSKAWSFGGRIAYPKGSKLMTREVAPDNVYNSARSVNSEGNLTWAFPVPAGNMYLVRMHFCDIVSKALYQLYFNIYVNGRQAVKDFDISGTTGYLAYPYYIDFVVDLEDEGLLEVAIGGSNMSRAGEVSGFLNAVEIMRMNQTGGGMDGDFPAILDMDYLFSKGIGEFARSLLCGLLFAGLFLVLVTLVVRLRTELKNNGTLWSRQSMDSGDGKLARAYQLVPTKTDY
;
A
#
# COMPACT_ATOMS: atom_id res chain seq x y z
N MET A 1 60.61 5.20 44.01
CA MET A 1 59.49 5.65 43.15
C MET A 1 59.41 4.69 41.99
N ALA A 2 58.48 3.72 42.07
CA ALA A 2 58.26 2.74 41.00
C ALA A 2 56.90 3.05 40.39
N SER A 3 56.89 3.38 39.10
CA SER A 3 55.68 3.61 38.30
C SER A 3 55.11 2.27 37.83
N SER A 4 53.86 2.01 38.13
CA SER A 4 53.10 0.85 37.66
C SER A 4 52.74 1.00 36.18
N PRO A 5 52.81 -0.06 35.37
CA PRO A 5 52.40 -0.02 33.97
C PRO A 5 50.88 -0.22 33.82
N GLY A 6 50.31 0.61 32.96
CA GLY A 6 48.87 0.75 32.74
C GLY A 6 48.15 -0.48 32.18
N SER A 7 46.96 -0.69 32.73
CA SER A 7 45.98 -1.73 32.37
C SER A 7 44.95 -1.25 31.33
N THR A 8 45.39 -0.62 30.23
CA THR A 8 44.45 -0.02 29.24
C THR A 8 44.23 -0.71 27.91
N PRO A 9 44.93 -1.76 27.46
CA PRO A 9 44.59 -2.37 26.17
C PRO A 9 43.53 -3.47 26.23
N LEU A 10 43.32 -4.14 27.39
CA LEU A 10 42.35 -5.25 27.48
C LEU A 10 40.92 -4.79 27.53
N ALA A 11 40.61 -3.65 28.19
CA ALA A 11 39.28 -3.08 28.26
C ALA A 11 38.80 -2.52 26.90
N ALA A 12 39.69 -1.95 26.12
CA ALA A 12 39.37 -1.45 24.79
C ALA A 12 39.16 -2.60 23.78
N LEU A 13 39.89 -3.71 23.88
CA LEU A 13 39.63 -4.90 23.07
C LEU A 13 38.34 -5.63 23.45
N LEU A 14 37.95 -5.66 24.74
CA LEU A 14 36.67 -6.21 25.17
C LEU A 14 35.48 -5.34 24.70
N LEU A 15 35.60 -4.02 24.71
CA LEU A 15 34.59 -3.11 24.16
C LEU A 15 34.45 -3.25 22.65
N LEU A 16 35.52 -3.38 21.89
CA LEU A 16 35.47 -3.67 20.46
C LEU A 16 34.87 -5.03 20.15
N ALA A 17 35.14 -6.05 20.94
CA ALA A 17 34.54 -7.40 20.80
C ALA A 17 33.06 -7.42 21.14
N LEU A 18 32.58 -6.55 22.07
CA LEU A 18 31.16 -6.44 22.41
C LEU A 18 30.37 -5.66 21.32
N PHE A 19 31.01 -4.76 20.58
CA PHE A 19 30.38 -4.08 19.44
C PHE A 19 30.30 -4.95 18.17
N SER A 20 31.15 -5.98 18.04
CA SER A 20 31.10 -6.90 16.90
C SER A 20 30.13 -8.06 17.06
N ALA A 21 29.48 -8.23 18.21
CA ALA A 21 28.64 -9.42 18.52
C ALA A 21 27.15 -9.24 18.22
N SER A 22 26.71 -8.17 17.60
CA SER A 22 25.29 -7.99 17.20
C SER A 22 25.09 -7.51 15.77
N ALA A 23 25.95 -7.90 14.83
CA ALA A 23 25.56 -7.92 13.43
C ALA A 23 24.59 -9.10 13.30
N ALA A 24 23.29 -8.87 13.48
CA ALA A 24 22.27 -9.79 12.99
C ALA A 24 22.65 -10.11 11.54
N SER A 25 22.82 -11.40 11.21
CA SER A 25 23.21 -11.81 9.85
C SER A 25 22.22 -11.19 8.88
N ARG A 26 22.73 -10.27 8.06
CA ARG A 26 21.93 -9.61 7.04
C ARG A 26 21.50 -10.69 6.06
N PHE A 27 20.22 -10.74 5.70
CA PHE A 27 19.75 -11.66 4.68
C PHE A 27 20.64 -11.55 3.44
N ALA A 28 21.13 -12.68 2.96
CA ALA A 28 21.96 -12.78 1.77
C ALA A 28 21.33 -13.79 0.82
N PRO A 29 20.63 -13.34 -0.23
CA PRO A 29 20.00 -14.24 -1.17
C PRO A 29 21.05 -15.09 -1.91
N VAL A 30 20.70 -16.36 -2.16
CA VAL A 30 21.57 -17.32 -2.90
C VAL A 30 21.71 -16.86 -4.35
N ASP A 31 20.61 -16.45 -4.97
CA ASP A 31 20.57 -15.78 -6.26
C ASP A 31 20.40 -14.28 -6.03
N ASN A 32 21.25 -13.49 -6.68
CA ASN A 32 21.22 -12.03 -6.56
C ASN A 32 21.75 -11.39 -7.84
N HIS A 33 20.86 -11.17 -8.80
CA HIS A 33 21.13 -10.51 -10.06
C HIS A 33 20.69 -9.06 -9.98
N LEU A 34 21.63 -8.14 -9.90
CA LEU A 34 21.41 -6.70 -9.94
C LEU A 34 22.02 -6.16 -11.24
N ILE A 35 21.17 -5.85 -12.23
CA ILE A 35 21.58 -5.60 -13.60
C ILE A 35 21.18 -4.17 -14.01
N ALA A 36 22.16 -3.38 -14.45
CA ALA A 36 21.96 -2.07 -15.07
C ALA A 36 21.91 -2.25 -16.60
N CYS A 37 20.71 -2.20 -17.16
CA CYS A 37 20.47 -2.51 -18.56
C CYS A 37 20.90 -1.36 -19.49
N GLY A 38 21.70 -1.70 -20.54
CA GLY A 38 22.26 -0.72 -21.46
C GLY A 38 23.35 0.18 -20.88
N ALA A 39 23.74 -0.01 -19.63
CA ALA A 39 24.78 0.77 -18.99
C ALA A 39 26.19 0.36 -19.49
N THR A 40 27.11 1.33 -19.53
CA THR A 40 28.52 1.10 -19.89
C THR A 40 29.40 0.77 -18.69
N GLY A 41 28.94 1.03 -17.48
CA GLY A 41 29.64 0.79 -16.22
C GLY A 41 28.69 0.44 -15.07
N PRO A 42 29.22 -0.02 -13.93
CA PRO A 42 28.40 -0.34 -12.77
C PRO A 42 27.67 0.88 -12.21
N ALA A 43 26.41 0.68 -11.77
CA ALA A 43 25.63 1.65 -11.02
C ALA A 43 25.59 1.27 -9.54
N VAL A 44 25.88 2.22 -8.66
CA VAL A 44 25.85 2.02 -7.20
C VAL A 44 24.75 2.89 -6.61
N LEU A 45 23.81 2.25 -5.92
CA LEU A 45 22.74 2.96 -5.23
C LEU A 45 23.21 3.49 -3.86
N PRO A 46 22.52 4.50 -3.30
CA PRO A 46 22.83 5.03 -1.97
C PRO A 46 22.76 3.97 -0.85
N ASP A 47 21.93 2.94 -1.00
CA ASP A 47 21.79 1.81 -0.06
C ASP A 47 22.93 0.78 -0.16
N GLY A 48 23.93 1.03 -1.03
CA GLY A 48 25.11 0.21 -1.23
C GLY A 48 24.92 -0.95 -2.23
N ARG A 49 23.75 -1.14 -2.84
CA ARG A 49 23.55 -2.13 -3.90
C ARG A 49 24.33 -1.72 -5.15
N ARG A 50 25.05 -2.68 -5.71
CA ARG A 50 25.85 -2.49 -6.93
C ARG A 50 25.24 -3.28 -8.08
N PHE A 51 24.78 -2.56 -9.08
CA PHE A 51 24.26 -3.12 -10.32
C PHE A 51 25.37 -3.21 -11.35
N ILE A 52 25.46 -4.31 -12.06
CA ILE A 52 26.44 -4.55 -13.10
C ILE A 52 25.81 -4.37 -14.48
N PRO A 53 26.57 -3.91 -15.50
CA PRO A 53 26.06 -3.82 -16.86
C PRO A 53 25.60 -5.17 -17.39
N ASP A 54 24.55 -5.17 -18.21
CA ASP A 54 24.01 -6.38 -18.85
C ASP A 54 24.99 -7.04 -19.87
N THR A 55 26.01 -6.33 -20.32
CA THR A 55 27.08 -6.86 -21.18
C THR A 55 28.21 -7.54 -20.40
N GLY A 56 28.27 -7.41 -19.09
CA GLY A 56 29.38 -7.91 -18.25
C GLY A 56 28.98 -8.97 -17.23
N CYS A 57 27.76 -9.52 -17.28
CA CYS A 57 27.23 -10.44 -16.28
C CYS A 57 27.43 -11.90 -16.69
N ALA A 58 28.30 -12.63 -15.99
CA ALA A 58 28.59 -14.04 -16.30
C ALA A 58 27.44 -15.00 -15.98
N SER A 59 26.52 -14.63 -15.07
CA SER A 59 25.36 -15.43 -14.68
C SER A 59 24.09 -15.11 -15.48
N MET A 60 24.22 -14.34 -16.56
CA MET A 60 23.12 -13.92 -17.41
C MET A 60 23.53 -13.98 -18.90
N ARG A 61 22.58 -14.32 -19.75
CA ARG A 61 22.75 -14.27 -21.19
C ARG A 61 21.60 -13.49 -21.81
N LEU A 62 21.93 -12.42 -22.55
CA LEU A 62 20.97 -11.70 -23.37
C LEU A 62 20.87 -12.38 -24.75
N ARG A 63 19.66 -12.74 -25.16
CA ARG A 63 19.31 -13.25 -26.50
C ARG A 63 18.34 -12.28 -27.16
N SER A 64 18.51 -12.04 -28.45
CA SER A 64 17.59 -11.24 -29.26
C SER A 64 17.62 -11.66 -30.70
N GLU A 65 16.48 -11.57 -31.39
CA GLU A 65 16.34 -11.85 -32.82
C GLU A 65 16.99 -10.75 -33.69
N SER A 66 17.18 -9.56 -33.14
CA SER A 66 17.85 -8.46 -33.81
C SER A 66 18.84 -7.75 -32.87
N SER A 67 19.59 -6.76 -33.38
CA SER A 67 20.48 -5.95 -32.56
C SER A 67 19.68 -5.18 -31.50
N THR A 68 20.07 -5.33 -30.24
CA THR A 68 19.54 -4.52 -29.13
C THR A 68 20.35 -3.22 -29.00
N LEU A 69 19.67 -2.12 -28.71
CA LEU A 69 20.34 -0.82 -28.60
C LEU A 69 20.51 -0.44 -27.10
N PRO A 70 21.76 -0.23 -26.63
CA PRO A 70 21.97 0.49 -25.40
C PRO A 70 21.70 1.98 -25.66
N THR A 71 20.81 2.58 -24.89
CA THR A 71 20.46 4.00 -25.02
C THR A 71 20.73 4.71 -23.72
N ALA A 72 21.53 5.77 -23.77
CA ALA A 72 21.82 6.61 -22.62
C ALA A 72 20.80 7.76 -22.50
N ALA A 73 20.40 8.10 -21.28
CA ALA A 73 19.56 9.27 -21.03
C ALA A 73 20.32 10.55 -21.45
N PRO A 74 19.65 11.52 -22.10
CA PRO A 74 20.29 12.77 -22.55
C PRO A 74 20.99 13.55 -21.43
N ASN A 75 20.47 13.47 -20.20
CA ASN A 75 21.00 14.12 -19.00
C ASN A 75 21.35 13.07 -17.92
N ALA A 76 22.04 12.02 -18.28
CA ALA A 76 22.40 10.93 -17.37
C ALA A 76 22.94 11.36 -15.99
N PRO A 77 23.80 12.41 -15.86
CA PRO A 77 24.24 12.86 -14.55
C PRO A 77 23.17 13.49 -13.66
N ALA A 78 22.07 13.97 -14.25
CA ALA A 78 20.92 14.57 -13.54
C ALA A 78 19.75 13.61 -13.36
N ALA A 79 19.89 12.33 -13.75
CA ALA A 79 18.84 11.33 -13.56
C ALA A 79 18.55 11.13 -12.05
N PRO A 80 17.28 10.94 -11.65
CA PRO A 80 16.88 10.76 -10.25
C PRO A 80 17.54 9.56 -9.56
N SER A 81 17.98 8.58 -10.33
CA SER A 81 18.72 7.41 -9.85
C SER A 81 19.81 7.02 -10.85
N PRO A 82 20.97 6.49 -10.40
CA PRO A 82 21.96 5.92 -11.29
C PRO A 82 21.41 4.85 -12.25
N LEU A 83 20.35 4.14 -11.87
CA LEU A 83 19.68 3.15 -12.72
C LEU A 83 18.90 3.77 -13.88
N HIS A 84 18.58 5.04 -13.81
CA HIS A 84 17.85 5.78 -14.84
C HIS A 84 18.75 6.41 -15.92
N ALA A 85 20.07 6.22 -15.80
CA ALA A 85 21.04 6.82 -16.70
C ALA A 85 21.09 6.13 -18.08
N ALA A 86 20.59 4.89 -18.20
CA ALA A 86 20.58 4.13 -19.43
C ALA A 86 19.38 3.16 -19.48
N ALA A 87 19.10 2.65 -20.65
CA ALA A 87 18.14 1.58 -20.88
C ALA A 87 18.65 0.62 -21.97
N ARG A 88 18.20 -0.63 -21.93
CA ARG A 88 18.27 -1.56 -23.04
C ARG A 88 16.95 -1.48 -23.81
N VAL A 89 17.05 -1.20 -25.11
CA VAL A 89 15.90 -1.07 -26.01
C VAL A 89 15.87 -2.23 -26.99
N PHE A 90 14.70 -2.81 -27.20
CA PHE A 90 14.45 -3.95 -28.06
C PHE A 90 13.44 -3.58 -29.16
N SER A 91 13.79 -3.81 -30.41
CA SER A 91 12.88 -3.65 -31.56
C SER A 91 12.16 -4.96 -31.95
N CYS A 92 12.63 -6.09 -31.41
CA CYS A 92 12.07 -7.43 -31.61
C CYS A 92 12.10 -8.18 -30.28
N HIS A 93 11.54 -9.40 -30.29
CA HIS A 93 11.60 -10.31 -29.16
C HIS A 93 13.04 -10.46 -28.62
N ALA A 94 13.16 -10.31 -27.29
CA ALA A 94 14.42 -10.46 -26.57
C ALA A 94 14.21 -11.14 -25.23
N SER A 95 15.23 -11.84 -24.75
CA SER A 95 15.21 -12.57 -23.47
C SER A 95 16.50 -12.41 -22.71
N TYR A 96 16.39 -12.16 -21.41
CA TYR A 96 17.45 -12.36 -20.44
C TYR A 96 17.30 -13.74 -19.81
N ASP A 97 18.26 -14.62 -20.03
CA ASP A 97 18.35 -15.92 -19.36
C ASP A 97 19.18 -15.75 -18.09
N LEU A 98 18.55 -15.85 -16.95
CA LEU A 98 19.13 -15.64 -15.61
C LEU A 98 19.38 -16.98 -14.95
N ALA A 99 20.63 -17.28 -14.59
CA ALA A 99 20.98 -18.54 -13.94
C ALA A 99 20.45 -18.60 -12.51
N ILE A 100 19.75 -19.68 -12.15
CA ILE A 100 19.14 -19.93 -10.86
C ILE A 100 19.91 -21.04 -10.15
N ARG A 101 20.44 -20.77 -8.96
CA ARG A 101 21.17 -21.73 -8.13
C ARG A 101 20.26 -22.43 -7.13
N ARG A 102 19.22 -21.70 -6.66
CA ARG A 102 18.25 -22.22 -5.72
C ARG A 102 16.83 -22.03 -6.24
N ARG A 103 16.17 -23.12 -6.58
CA ARG A 103 14.76 -23.12 -6.95
C ARG A 103 13.90 -22.66 -5.77
N GLY A 104 12.72 -22.11 -6.04
CA GLY A 104 11.79 -21.56 -5.06
C GLY A 104 11.37 -20.14 -5.43
N HIS A 105 10.79 -19.42 -4.49
CA HIS A 105 10.32 -18.06 -4.77
C HIS A 105 11.47 -17.08 -5.00
N HIS A 106 11.26 -16.20 -5.96
CA HIS A 106 12.17 -15.09 -6.28
C HIS A 106 11.41 -13.78 -6.34
N VAL A 107 12.05 -12.72 -5.89
CA VAL A 107 11.59 -11.34 -6.12
C VAL A 107 12.21 -10.86 -7.42
N LEU A 108 11.37 -10.41 -8.34
CA LEU A 108 11.76 -9.76 -9.59
C LEU A 108 11.30 -8.31 -9.56
N ARG A 109 12.22 -7.35 -9.73
CA ARG A 109 11.89 -5.94 -9.93
C ARG A 109 12.38 -5.47 -11.28
N LEU A 110 11.51 -4.80 -12.00
CA LEU A 110 11.77 -4.22 -13.30
C LEU A 110 11.65 -2.70 -13.20
N HIS A 111 12.73 -2.01 -13.52
CA HIS A 111 12.78 -0.55 -13.49
C HIS A 111 12.55 0.01 -14.89
N PHE A 112 11.54 0.86 -15.02
CA PHE A 112 11.20 1.57 -16.24
C PHE A 112 11.30 3.07 -16.01
N TYR A 113 12.18 3.73 -16.71
CA TYR A 113 12.34 5.17 -16.72
C TYR A 113 12.37 5.67 -18.16
N PRO A 114 11.24 6.14 -18.70
CA PRO A 114 11.18 6.66 -20.06
C PRO A 114 11.79 8.08 -20.08
N PHE A 115 13.01 8.20 -20.53
CA PHE A 115 13.70 9.48 -20.59
C PHE A 115 13.53 10.22 -21.93
N ASP A 116 12.79 9.66 -22.87
CA ASP A 116 12.39 10.29 -24.12
C ASP A 116 10.97 9.88 -24.55
N ALA A 117 10.41 10.58 -25.56
CA ALA A 117 9.06 10.34 -26.04
C ALA A 117 8.86 8.96 -26.67
N THR A 118 9.91 8.37 -27.25
CA THR A 118 9.87 7.05 -27.86
C THR A 118 9.65 5.98 -26.79
N LEU A 119 10.42 6.05 -25.70
CA LEU A 119 10.28 5.15 -24.56
C LEU A 119 8.96 5.37 -23.82
N ALA A 120 8.51 6.64 -23.69
CA ALA A 120 7.25 6.97 -23.02
C ALA A 120 6.00 6.46 -23.77
N SER A 121 6.13 6.25 -25.10
CA SER A 121 5.05 5.70 -25.94
C SER A 121 5.25 4.22 -26.27
N ALA A 122 6.31 3.59 -25.79
CA ALA A 122 6.62 2.18 -26.04
C ALA A 122 5.53 1.27 -25.46
N ARG A 123 5.11 0.26 -26.26
CA ARG A 123 4.10 -0.74 -25.91
C ARG A 123 4.66 -2.13 -26.09
N PHE A 124 4.60 -2.93 -25.05
CA PHE A 124 5.23 -4.25 -25.05
C PHE A 124 4.65 -5.17 -23.98
N HIS A 125 5.02 -6.44 -24.07
CA HIS A 125 4.71 -7.47 -23.08
C HIS A 125 5.98 -7.90 -22.38
N VAL A 126 5.85 -8.34 -21.12
CA VAL A 126 6.95 -8.93 -20.34
C VAL A 126 6.48 -10.26 -19.77
N GLY A 127 7.27 -11.30 -19.99
CA GLY A 127 7.05 -12.65 -19.44
C GLY A 127 8.23 -13.13 -18.63
N ALA A 128 8.00 -13.97 -17.63
CA ALA A 128 9.03 -14.66 -16.87
C ALA A 128 8.56 -16.04 -16.42
N GLY A 129 9.38 -17.07 -16.63
CA GLY A 129 9.10 -18.42 -16.11
C GLY A 129 7.79 -19.04 -16.61
N GLY A 130 7.32 -18.66 -17.79
CA GLY A 130 6.03 -19.11 -18.35
C GLY A 130 4.81 -18.25 -17.97
N PHE A 131 5.00 -17.25 -17.11
CA PHE A 131 3.94 -16.30 -16.72
C PHE A 131 4.03 -15.03 -17.55
N LEU A 132 2.88 -14.50 -17.99
CA LEU A 132 2.78 -13.17 -18.58
C LEU A 132 2.64 -12.15 -17.44
N LEU A 133 3.71 -11.40 -17.16
CA LEU A 133 3.76 -10.44 -16.06
C LEU A 133 3.13 -9.09 -16.41
N LEU A 134 3.42 -8.60 -17.62
CA LEU A 134 2.89 -7.33 -18.13
C LEU A 134 2.33 -7.54 -19.53
N HIS A 135 1.06 -7.16 -19.74
CA HIS A 135 0.37 -7.24 -21.03
C HIS A 135 0.13 -5.82 -21.56
N ASN A 136 0.52 -5.58 -22.81
CA ASN A 136 0.32 -4.29 -23.50
C ASN A 136 0.76 -3.08 -22.65
N PHE A 137 1.89 -3.25 -21.97
CA PHE A 137 2.39 -2.32 -20.96
C PHE A 137 3.03 -1.09 -21.60
N THR A 138 2.78 0.07 -20.98
CA THR A 138 3.41 1.36 -21.31
C THR A 138 3.85 2.03 -20.02
N ALA A 139 5.12 2.42 -19.94
CA ALA A 139 5.63 3.24 -18.86
C ALA A 139 5.66 4.71 -19.30
N SER A 140 4.61 5.48 -19.05
CA SER A 140 4.57 6.92 -19.37
C SER A 140 5.33 7.79 -18.37
N SER A 141 5.62 7.26 -17.18
CA SER A 141 6.39 7.87 -16.09
C SER A 141 7.32 6.84 -15.46
N PRO A 142 8.29 7.26 -14.63
CA PRO A 142 9.15 6.33 -13.89
C PRO A 142 8.34 5.36 -13.05
N VAL A 143 8.57 4.06 -13.21
CA VAL A 143 7.85 3.02 -12.47
C VAL A 143 8.76 1.83 -12.18
N VAL A 144 8.59 1.22 -11.02
CA VAL A 144 9.18 -0.06 -10.66
C VAL A 144 8.05 -1.07 -10.50
N LYS A 145 8.08 -2.12 -11.29
CA LYS A 145 7.17 -3.26 -11.18
C LYS A 145 7.85 -4.35 -10.38
N GLU A 146 7.20 -4.81 -9.32
CA GLU A 146 7.73 -5.85 -8.44
C GLU A 146 6.83 -7.07 -8.44
N PHE A 147 7.45 -8.22 -8.68
CA PHE A 147 6.79 -9.52 -8.72
C PHE A 147 7.46 -10.47 -7.73
N LEU A 148 6.65 -11.33 -7.14
CA LEU A 148 7.08 -12.50 -6.38
C LEU A 148 6.58 -13.73 -7.13
N LEU A 149 7.49 -14.57 -7.61
CA LEU A 149 7.16 -15.68 -8.50
C LEU A 149 7.89 -16.98 -8.11
N PRO A 150 7.25 -18.15 -8.27
CA PRO A 150 7.92 -19.42 -8.13
C PRO A 150 8.82 -19.71 -9.33
N VAL A 151 10.03 -20.19 -9.07
CA VAL A 151 10.99 -20.61 -10.08
C VAL A 151 11.42 -22.04 -9.79
N ASP A 152 11.07 -22.97 -10.68
CA ASP A 152 11.33 -24.39 -10.57
C ASP A 152 12.43 -24.89 -11.52
N THR A 153 13.03 -23.99 -12.31
CA THR A 153 14.05 -24.26 -13.32
C THR A 153 15.39 -23.69 -12.93
N ASP A 154 16.48 -24.19 -13.54
CA ASP A 154 17.85 -23.69 -13.30
C ASP A 154 18.17 -22.42 -14.10
N VAL A 155 17.24 -21.98 -14.97
CA VAL A 155 17.33 -20.74 -15.74
C VAL A 155 15.97 -20.08 -15.78
N LEU A 156 15.88 -18.82 -15.33
CA LEU A 156 14.70 -18.01 -15.53
C LEU A 156 14.86 -17.19 -16.82
N ALA A 157 14.00 -17.44 -17.81
CA ALA A 157 13.90 -16.63 -19.01
C ALA A 157 12.96 -15.44 -18.73
N LEU A 158 13.51 -14.23 -18.75
CA LEU A 158 12.76 -12.97 -18.66
C LEU A 158 12.66 -12.39 -20.08
N THR A 159 11.47 -12.37 -20.67
CA THR A 159 11.22 -12.04 -22.07
C THR A 159 10.57 -10.66 -22.22
N PHE A 160 10.97 -9.95 -23.27
CA PHE A 160 10.40 -8.67 -23.67
C PHE A 160 9.93 -8.80 -25.12
N VAL A 161 8.65 -8.53 -25.38
CA VAL A 161 8.02 -8.65 -26.70
C VAL A 161 7.38 -7.31 -27.05
N PRO A 162 7.99 -6.52 -27.94
CA PRO A 162 7.38 -5.28 -28.42
C PRO A 162 6.08 -5.56 -29.18
N GLU A 163 5.11 -4.64 -29.05
CA GLU A 163 3.96 -4.58 -29.96
C GLU A 163 4.39 -4.20 -31.37
N ALA A 164 3.56 -4.53 -32.37
CA ALA A 164 3.85 -4.24 -33.79
C ALA A 164 4.08 -2.73 -33.98
N GLY A 165 5.25 -2.37 -34.53
CA GLY A 165 5.64 -0.99 -34.76
C GLY A 165 6.09 -0.22 -33.49
N SER A 166 6.29 -0.91 -32.38
CA SER A 166 6.74 -0.35 -31.11
C SER A 166 8.13 -0.87 -30.72
N ALA A 167 8.57 -0.51 -29.53
CA ALA A 167 9.77 -1.02 -28.88
C ALA A 167 9.44 -1.50 -27.47
N ALA A 168 10.30 -2.37 -26.92
CA ALA A 168 10.33 -2.65 -25.51
C ALA A 168 11.61 -2.06 -24.89
N PHE A 169 11.61 -1.75 -23.61
CA PHE A 169 12.79 -1.29 -22.91
C PHE A 169 12.81 -1.68 -21.43
N VAL A 170 13.98 -1.66 -20.83
CA VAL A 170 14.15 -1.81 -19.38
C VAL A 170 15.44 -1.07 -18.95
N ASN A 171 15.39 -0.38 -17.81
CA ASN A 171 16.54 0.34 -17.26
C ASN A 171 17.34 -0.52 -16.29
N ALA A 172 16.68 -1.29 -15.44
CA ALA A 172 17.36 -2.21 -14.51
C ALA A 172 16.48 -3.41 -14.17
N ILE A 173 17.14 -4.51 -13.81
CA ILE A 173 16.52 -5.76 -13.37
C ILE A 173 17.13 -6.14 -12.02
N GLU A 174 16.29 -6.41 -11.03
CA GLU A 174 16.67 -7.08 -9.79
C GLU A 174 15.97 -8.44 -9.76
N LEU A 175 16.73 -9.51 -9.64
CA LEU A 175 16.20 -10.85 -9.41
C LEU A 175 16.98 -11.48 -8.26
N PHE A 176 16.30 -11.84 -7.17
CA PHE A 176 16.96 -12.50 -6.05
C PHE A 176 16.06 -13.53 -5.38
N SER A 177 16.69 -14.58 -4.81
CA SER A 177 15.96 -15.63 -4.07
C SER A 177 15.20 -15.01 -2.90
N ALA A 178 13.90 -15.27 -2.81
CA ALA A 178 13.10 -14.86 -1.66
C ALA A 178 13.34 -15.80 -0.46
N PRO A 179 13.18 -15.33 0.79
CA PRO A 179 13.07 -16.16 1.97
C PRO A 179 11.87 -17.10 1.86
N GLU A 180 11.98 -18.30 2.41
CA GLU A 180 10.91 -19.32 2.34
C GLU A 180 9.65 -18.87 3.06
N GLU A 181 9.81 -18.14 4.16
CA GLU A 181 8.72 -17.61 4.98
C GLU A 181 7.96 -16.42 4.36
N LEU A 182 8.45 -15.88 3.24
CA LEU A 182 7.80 -14.74 2.58
C LEU A 182 6.47 -15.12 1.93
N VAL A 183 6.30 -16.37 1.51
CA VAL A 183 5.07 -16.88 0.91
C VAL A 183 4.58 -18.10 1.70
N GLY A 184 3.42 -17.95 2.35
CA GLY A 184 2.65 -19.07 2.87
C GLY A 184 1.88 -19.77 1.76
N ASP A 185 1.56 -21.03 1.92
CA ASP A 185 0.73 -21.77 0.95
C ASP A 185 -0.77 -21.60 1.20
N ILE A 186 -1.12 -21.20 2.42
CA ILE A 186 -2.50 -21.15 2.91
C ILE A 186 -2.93 -19.68 3.09
N GLY A 187 -4.15 -19.36 2.65
CA GLY A 187 -4.81 -18.08 2.88
C GLY A 187 -6.29 -18.27 3.22
N THR A 188 -6.99 -17.17 3.42
CA THR A 188 -8.42 -17.13 3.65
C THR A 188 -9.09 -16.44 2.46
N LEU A 189 -9.86 -17.17 1.68
CA LEU A 189 -10.70 -16.63 0.62
C LEU A 189 -11.90 -15.91 1.25
N VAL A 190 -12.11 -14.66 0.86
CA VAL A 190 -13.28 -13.85 1.22
C VAL A 190 -14.04 -13.57 -0.07
N ASP A 191 -15.11 -14.35 -0.29
CA ASP A 191 -15.96 -14.29 -1.47
C ASP A 191 -17.42 -14.15 -1.06
N GLY A 192 -18.00 -12.98 -1.26
CA GLY A 192 -19.35 -12.68 -0.78
C GLY A 192 -19.49 -12.93 0.72
N ASP A 193 -20.38 -13.85 1.11
CA ASP A 193 -20.58 -14.25 2.50
C ASP A 193 -19.75 -15.47 2.92
N ASP A 194 -19.05 -16.09 1.97
CA ASP A 194 -18.21 -17.25 2.19
C ASP A 194 -16.80 -16.85 2.64
N ILE A 195 -16.36 -17.42 3.75
CA ILE A 195 -15.01 -17.25 4.30
C ILE A 195 -14.43 -18.63 4.48
N ILE A 196 -13.57 -19.02 3.55
CA ILE A 196 -13.01 -20.38 3.46
C ILE A 196 -11.49 -20.34 3.39
N GLN A 197 -10.88 -21.35 3.99
CA GLN A 197 -9.44 -21.57 3.85
C GLN A 197 -9.16 -22.01 2.42
N THR A 198 -8.17 -21.42 1.78
CA THR A 198 -7.65 -21.79 0.46
C THR A 198 -6.18 -22.14 0.55
N ASP A 199 -5.70 -22.97 -0.35
CA ASP A 199 -4.30 -23.40 -0.49
C ASP A 199 -3.78 -23.08 -1.90
N GLY A 200 -2.51 -23.42 -2.16
CA GLY A 200 -1.87 -23.23 -3.45
C GLY A 200 -1.35 -21.80 -3.71
N LEU A 201 -1.29 -20.93 -2.69
CA LEU A 201 -0.73 -19.60 -2.84
C LEU A 201 0.76 -19.64 -3.24
N SER A 202 1.49 -20.67 -2.80
CA SER A 202 2.91 -20.82 -3.16
C SER A 202 3.17 -21.09 -4.64
N SER A 203 2.15 -21.47 -5.41
CA SER A 203 2.25 -21.66 -6.86
C SER A 203 1.87 -20.43 -7.68
N GLN A 204 1.38 -19.36 -7.04
CA GLN A 204 0.91 -18.15 -7.68
C GLN A 204 2.05 -17.15 -7.90
N VAL A 205 1.83 -16.25 -8.85
CA VAL A 205 2.64 -15.04 -9.04
C VAL A 205 1.90 -13.87 -8.45
N PHE A 206 2.62 -13.03 -7.73
CA PHE A 206 2.10 -11.84 -7.09
C PHE A 206 2.78 -10.60 -7.64
N GLU A 207 2.01 -9.59 -8.08
CA GLU A 207 2.51 -8.24 -8.32
C GLU A 207 2.21 -7.37 -7.11
N THR A 208 3.24 -6.80 -6.49
CA THR A 208 3.06 -5.88 -5.36
C THR A 208 2.51 -4.54 -5.85
N LEU A 209 1.33 -4.15 -5.35
CA LEU A 209 0.74 -2.84 -5.62
C LEU A 209 0.96 -1.87 -4.47
N TYR A 210 0.78 -2.32 -3.22
CA TYR A 210 0.90 -1.48 -2.03
C TYR A 210 1.68 -2.17 -0.92
N ARG A 211 2.51 -1.40 -0.22
CA ARG A 211 3.13 -1.73 1.08
C ARG A 211 2.98 -0.55 2.01
N ILE A 212 2.16 -0.73 3.03
CA ILE A 212 1.72 0.32 3.92
C ILE A 212 2.25 0.07 5.33
N ASN A 213 2.95 1.05 5.88
CA ASN A 213 3.39 1.10 7.27
C ASN A 213 2.38 1.92 8.07
N VAL A 214 1.52 1.27 8.83
CA VAL A 214 0.39 1.91 9.53
C VAL A 214 0.91 2.75 10.70
N ALA A 215 0.56 4.04 10.70
CA ALA A 215 1.01 5.08 11.63
C ALA A 215 2.54 5.26 11.70
N GLY A 216 3.30 4.57 10.85
CA GLY A 216 4.75 4.64 10.83
C GLY A 216 5.28 5.64 9.79
N HIS A 217 6.56 5.94 9.88
CA HIS A 217 7.25 6.70 8.85
C HIS A 217 7.56 5.81 7.64
N LYS A 218 7.87 6.45 6.51
CA LYS A 218 8.33 5.74 5.32
C LYS A 218 9.57 4.90 5.65
N VAL A 219 9.48 3.59 5.40
CA VAL A 219 10.64 2.68 5.45
C VAL A 219 11.24 2.61 4.05
N THR A 220 12.55 2.72 3.97
CA THR A 220 13.28 2.72 2.70
C THR A 220 14.18 1.48 2.60
N PRO A 221 14.76 1.19 1.42
CA PRO A 221 15.67 0.06 1.23
C PRO A 221 16.87 -0.01 2.20
N PHE A 222 17.22 1.09 2.85
CA PHE A 222 18.25 1.10 3.92
C PHE A 222 17.85 0.31 5.16
N ASN A 223 16.56 0.26 5.46
CA ASN A 223 16.00 -0.28 6.70
C ASN A 223 15.15 -1.54 6.47
N ASP A 224 15.18 -2.09 5.26
CA ASP A 224 14.50 -3.34 4.89
C ASP A 224 15.50 -4.31 4.27
N THR A 225 15.55 -5.54 4.78
CA THR A 225 16.53 -6.55 4.35
C THR A 225 16.32 -7.02 2.91
N LEU A 226 15.10 -6.86 2.37
CA LEU A 226 14.75 -7.16 0.98
C LEU A 226 14.69 -5.88 0.11
N TRP A 227 15.22 -4.77 0.61
CA TRP A 227 15.27 -3.48 -0.09
C TRP A 227 13.91 -2.95 -0.53
N ARG A 228 12.85 -3.22 0.27
CA ARG A 228 11.49 -2.76 0.00
C ARG A 228 11.29 -1.33 0.50
N THR A 229 10.27 -0.69 -0.06
CA THR A 229 9.75 0.59 0.44
C THR A 229 8.36 0.37 1.02
N TRP A 230 8.13 0.88 2.23
CA TRP A 230 6.84 0.93 2.89
C TRP A 230 6.44 2.39 3.04
N VAL A 231 5.22 2.74 2.61
CA VAL A 231 4.72 4.10 2.70
C VAL A 231 3.78 4.27 3.90
N ASN A 232 3.58 5.50 4.34
CA ASN A 232 2.66 5.81 5.42
C ASN A 232 1.20 5.59 5.00
N ASP A 233 0.33 5.27 5.95
CA ASP A 233 -1.07 4.91 5.72
C ASP A 233 -2.03 6.10 5.58
N GLU A 234 -1.61 7.33 5.85
CA GLU A 234 -2.50 8.51 5.92
C GLU A 234 -3.27 8.78 4.63
N GLY A 235 -2.68 8.45 3.47
CA GLY A 235 -3.31 8.60 2.17
C GLY A 235 -4.45 7.62 1.90
N PHE A 236 -4.47 6.51 2.61
CA PHE A 236 -5.41 5.39 2.40
C PHE A 236 -6.49 5.31 3.48
N LEU A 237 -6.31 6.00 4.61
CA LEU A 237 -7.24 5.99 5.73
C LEU A 237 -8.50 6.76 5.38
N VAL A 238 -9.67 6.08 5.37
CA VAL A 238 -10.97 6.63 4.97
C VAL A 238 -11.56 7.50 6.09
N ASN A 239 -11.61 6.95 7.31
CA ASN A 239 -12.27 7.57 8.46
C ASN A 239 -11.26 8.09 9.49
N LYS A 240 -10.50 9.14 9.11
CA LYS A 240 -9.42 9.74 9.93
C LYS A 240 -9.86 10.20 11.31
N GLU A 241 -11.12 10.62 11.44
CA GLU A 241 -11.71 11.16 12.68
C GLU A 241 -12.52 10.11 13.46
N SER A 242 -12.27 8.82 13.23
CA SER A 242 -12.95 7.76 13.96
C SER A 242 -12.72 7.90 15.48
N SER A 243 -13.82 7.88 16.21
CA SER A 243 -13.80 7.96 17.67
C SER A 243 -12.94 6.84 18.26
N GLY A 244 -11.97 7.21 19.12
CA GLY A 244 -11.07 6.26 19.76
C GLY A 244 -9.90 5.76 18.91
N SER A 245 -9.68 6.33 17.71
CA SER A 245 -8.49 6.04 16.91
C SER A 245 -7.23 6.57 17.58
N LYS A 246 -6.16 5.75 17.62
CA LYS A 246 -4.88 6.13 18.20
C LYS A 246 -3.72 5.56 17.43
N ALA A 247 -2.70 6.40 17.15
CA ALA A 247 -1.42 5.97 16.61
C ALA A 247 -0.48 5.56 17.76
N TRP A 248 0.28 4.48 17.56
CA TRP A 248 1.24 3.95 18.51
C TRP A 248 2.64 3.92 17.90
N SER A 249 3.63 4.12 18.76
CA SER A 249 5.04 3.93 18.42
C SER A 249 5.72 3.18 19.57
N PHE A 250 6.41 2.09 19.25
CA PHE A 250 7.03 1.19 20.23
C PHE A 250 8.55 1.38 20.21
N GLY A 251 9.08 1.82 21.34
CA GLY A 251 10.53 1.97 21.54
C GLY A 251 11.23 0.70 22.02
N GLY A 252 10.50 -0.42 22.15
CA GLY A 252 11.04 -1.71 22.58
C GLY A 252 11.60 -2.54 21.42
N ARG A 253 11.88 -3.80 21.68
CA ARG A 253 12.41 -4.75 20.72
C ARG A 253 11.32 -5.71 20.26
N ILE A 254 11.20 -5.86 18.94
CA ILE A 254 10.35 -6.91 18.33
C ILE A 254 10.98 -8.28 18.59
N ALA A 255 10.16 -9.22 19.04
CA ALA A 255 10.57 -10.57 19.38
C ALA A 255 10.42 -11.50 18.17
N TYR A 256 11.50 -12.18 17.80
CA TYR A 256 11.48 -13.24 16.81
C TYR A 256 12.03 -14.51 17.48
N PRO A 257 11.20 -15.53 17.77
CA PRO A 257 11.66 -16.76 18.39
C PRO A 257 12.74 -17.44 17.56
N LYS A 258 13.76 -17.92 18.22
CA LYS A 258 14.82 -18.69 17.58
C LYS A 258 14.24 -19.99 17.00
N GLY A 259 14.51 -20.24 15.72
CA GLY A 259 14.04 -21.44 15.02
C GLY A 259 12.60 -21.35 14.49
N SER A 260 11.91 -20.23 14.65
CA SER A 260 10.67 -20.00 13.91
C SER A 260 10.99 -19.83 12.42
N LYS A 261 10.37 -20.67 11.59
CA LYS A 261 10.43 -20.52 10.12
C LYS A 261 9.29 -19.64 9.57
N LEU A 262 8.40 -19.16 10.45
CA LEU A 262 7.18 -18.49 10.03
C LEU A 262 7.30 -16.95 10.03
N MET A 263 8.06 -16.40 10.99
CA MET A 263 8.16 -14.94 11.13
C MET A 263 9.60 -14.51 11.36
N THR A 264 10.12 -13.79 10.39
CA THR A 264 11.47 -13.20 10.41
C THR A 264 11.41 -11.74 10.01
N ARG A 265 12.54 -11.02 10.09
CA ARG A 265 12.65 -9.63 9.61
C ARG A 265 12.51 -9.51 8.10
N GLU A 266 12.64 -10.61 7.40
CA GLU A 266 12.46 -10.69 5.95
C GLU A 266 10.98 -10.62 5.56
N VAL A 267 10.05 -11.07 6.42
CA VAL A 267 8.60 -10.89 6.19
C VAL A 267 8.23 -9.41 6.26
N ALA A 268 8.60 -8.71 7.33
CA ALA A 268 8.59 -7.26 7.40
C ALA A 268 9.61 -6.76 8.45
N PRO A 269 10.24 -5.59 8.25
CA PRO A 269 11.27 -5.09 9.15
C PRO A 269 10.69 -4.59 10.48
N ASP A 270 11.54 -4.54 11.52
CA ASP A 270 11.17 -4.04 12.85
C ASP A 270 10.47 -2.66 12.78
N ASN A 271 10.88 -1.79 11.86
CA ASN A 271 10.32 -0.45 11.69
C ASN A 271 8.85 -0.47 11.24
N VAL A 272 8.36 -1.56 10.68
CA VAL A 272 6.96 -1.78 10.33
C VAL A 272 6.18 -2.26 11.55
N TYR A 273 6.73 -3.18 12.32
CA TYR A 273 6.06 -3.71 13.52
C TYR A 273 6.14 -2.78 14.74
N ASN A 274 7.02 -1.78 14.72
CA ASN A 274 7.16 -0.79 15.78
C ASN A 274 6.09 0.31 15.78
N SER A 275 5.21 0.35 14.79
CA SER A 275 4.11 1.31 14.71
C SER A 275 2.79 0.63 14.43
N ALA A 276 1.69 1.24 14.83
CA ALA A 276 0.35 0.73 14.59
C ALA A 276 -0.72 1.79 14.77
N ARG A 277 -1.90 1.57 14.20
CA ARG A 277 -3.14 2.24 14.61
C ARG A 277 -4.04 1.28 15.37
N SER A 278 -4.76 1.84 16.32
CA SER A 278 -5.77 1.11 17.07
C SER A 278 -7.07 1.89 17.13
N VAL A 279 -8.15 1.18 17.44
CA VAL A 279 -9.45 1.72 17.83
C VAL A 279 -9.84 1.19 19.21
N ASN A 280 -10.84 1.80 19.84
CA ASN A 280 -11.50 1.25 21.02
C ASN A 280 -12.59 0.22 20.62
N SER A 281 -13.26 -0.35 21.60
CA SER A 281 -14.30 -1.37 21.40
C SER A 281 -15.53 -0.92 20.58
N GLU A 282 -15.74 0.39 20.45
CA GLU A 282 -16.89 0.98 19.74
C GLU A 282 -16.51 1.55 18.35
N GLY A 283 -15.19 1.64 18.07
CA GLY A 283 -14.65 2.22 16.85
C GLY A 283 -14.32 1.19 15.78
N ASN A 284 -14.18 1.71 14.56
CA ASN A 284 -13.56 0.98 13.47
C ASN A 284 -12.65 1.91 12.65
N LEU A 285 -11.62 1.34 12.01
CA LEU A 285 -10.73 2.03 11.08
C LEU A 285 -10.75 1.29 9.75
N THR A 286 -10.91 2.04 8.67
CA THR A 286 -10.95 1.51 7.31
C THR A 286 -9.87 2.18 6.45
N TRP A 287 -9.15 1.36 5.70
CA TRP A 287 -8.23 1.79 4.65
C TRP A 287 -8.77 1.33 3.31
N ALA A 288 -8.71 2.20 2.30
CA ALA A 288 -9.18 1.92 0.96
C ALA A 288 -8.05 2.09 -0.06
N PHE A 289 -7.94 1.13 -0.97
CA PHE A 289 -6.88 1.03 -1.95
C PHE A 289 -7.47 0.95 -3.36
N PRO A 290 -7.26 1.97 -4.21
CA PRO A 290 -7.61 1.86 -5.62
C PRO A 290 -6.80 0.75 -6.30
N VAL A 291 -7.48 -0.20 -6.92
CA VAL A 291 -6.87 -1.34 -7.62
C VAL A 291 -7.60 -1.61 -8.94
N PRO A 292 -6.97 -2.22 -9.96
CA PRO A 292 -7.64 -2.64 -11.17
C PRO A 292 -8.80 -3.61 -10.88
N ALA A 293 -9.99 -3.36 -11.42
CA ALA A 293 -11.12 -4.30 -11.34
C ALA A 293 -10.85 -5.59 -12.15
N GLY A 294 -11.63 -6.64 -11.91
CA GLY A 294 -11.54 -7.91 -12.63
C GLY A 294 -10.30 -8.73 -12.29
N ASN A 295 -9.76 -8.61 -11.09
CA ASN A 295 -8.58 -9.33 -10.65
C ASN A 295 -8.75 -9.90 -9.24
N MET A 296 -8.01 -10.98 -8.96
CA MET A 296 -7.83 -11.51 -7.61
C MET A 296 -6.66 -10.81 -6.91
N TYR A 297 -6.81 -10.60 -5.62
CA TYR A 297 -5.83 -9.92 -4.77
C TYR A 297 -5.48 -10.75 -3.55
N LEU A 298 -4.18 -10.81 -3.23
CA LEU A 298 -3.70 -11.22 -1.92
C LEU A 298 -3.56 -9.97 -1.04
N VAL A 299 -4.28 -9.95 0.06
CA VAL A 299 -4.25 -8.92 1.09
C VAL A 299 -3.54 -9.48 2.31
N ARG A 300 -2.31 -9.05 2.56
CA ARG A 300 -1.55 -9.43 3.76
C ARG A 300 -1.69 -8.35 4.81
N MET A 301 -2.29 -8.69 5.93
CA MET A 301 -2.40 -7.83 7.10
C MET A 301 -1.39 -8.25 8.17
N HIS A 302 -0.58 -7.31 8.64
CA HIS A 302 0.48 -7.55 9.61
C HIS A 302 0.09 -7.07 11.00
N PHE A 303 0.35 -7.89 11.99
CA PHE A 303 -0.01 -7.68 13.39
C PHE A 303 1.18 -7.91 14.30
N CYS A 304 1.32 -7.06 15.31
CA CYS A 304 2.29 -7.21 16.39
C CYS A 304 1.78 -6.46 17.61
N ASP A 305 1.35 -7.16 18.65
CA ASP A 305 0.82 -6.52 19.86
C ASP A 305 1.93 -5.83 20.64
N ILE A 306 2.07 -4.52 20.44
CA ILE A 306 3.06 -3.66 21.07
C ILE A 306 2.45 -2.80 22.20
N VAL A 307 1.21 -3.04 22.60
CA VAL A 307 0.49 -2.20 23.58
C VAL A 307 0.02 -2.95 24.82
N SER A 308 -0.30 -4.23 24.72
CA SER A 308 -0.78 -5.03 25.84
C SER A 308 0.31 -5.27 26.87
N LYS A 309 -0.09 -5.40 28.14
CA LYS A 309 0.80 -5.68 29.26
C LYS A 309 0.83 -7.17 29.62
N ALA A 310 -0.15 -7.91 29.17
CA ALA A 310 -0.28 -9.35 29.36
C ALA A 310 -0.95 -9.99 28.14
N LEU A 311 -0.83 -11.30 28.01
CA LEU A 311 -1.52 -12.07 26.96
C LEU A 311 -3.04 -11.99 27.16
N TYR A 312 -3.79 -12.19 26.07
CA TYR A 312 -5.26 -12.25 26.06
C TYR A 312 -5.96 -10.95 26.52
N GLN A 313 -5.38 -9.81 26.15
CA GLN A 313 -5.96 -8.50 26.47
C GLN A 313 -6.51 -7.75 25.26
N LEU A 314 -6.13 -8.11 24.05
CA LEU A 314 -6.45 -7.38 22.83
C LEU A 314 -7.28 -8.26 21.89
N TYR A 315 -8.60 -8.03 21.87
CA TYR A 315 -9.52 -8.71 20.97
C TYR A 315 -10.12 -7.72 19.97
N PHE A 316 -10.20 -8.13 18.70
CA PHE A 316 -10.79 -7.29 17.65
C PHE A 316 -11.29 -8.11 16.46
N ASN A 317 -12.03 -7.43 15.58
CA ASN A 317 -12.54 -8.00 14.36
C ASN A 317 -11.77 -7.46 13.15
N ILE A 318 -11.56 -8.30 12.15
CA ILE A 318 -10.91 -7.95 10.89
C ILE A 318 -11.95 -8.04 9.78
N TYR A 319 -11.98 -7.01 8.93
CA TYR A 319 -12.90 -6.92 7.81
C TYR A 319 -12.12 -6.73 6.51
N VAL A 320 -12.59 -7.39 5.46
CA VAL A 320 -12.08 -7.24 4.09
C VAL A 320 -13.29 -7.02 3.18
N ASN A 321 -13.29 -5.93 2.41
CA ASN A 321 -14.41 -5.49 1.57
C ASN A 321 -15.77 -5.49 2.31
N GLY A 322 -15.77 -4.94 3.53
CA GLY A 322 -16.96 -4.86 4.39
C GLY A 322 -17.39 -6.19 5.02
N ARG A 323 -16.73 -7.32 4.71
CA ARG A 323 -17.04 -8.64 5.28
C ARG A 323 -16.19 -8.91 6.51
N GLN A 324 -16.77 -9.46 7.56
CA GLN A 324 -16.04 -9.86 8.78
C GLN A 324 -15.25 -11.14 8.52
N ALA A 325 -13.99 -10.99 8.09
CA ALA A 325 -13.12 -12.10 7.75
C ALA A 325 -12.61 -12.86 8.98
N VAL A 326 -12.37 -12.15 10.09
CA VAL A 326 -11.98 -12.78 11.36
C VAL A 326 -12.73 -12.10 12.50
N LYS A 327 -13.31 -12.92 13.38
CA LYS A 327 -14.01 -12.47 14.58
C LYS A 327 -13.17 -12.71 15.81
N ASP A 328 -13.18 -11.75 16.74
CA ASP A 328 -12.56 -11.84 18.06
C ASP A 328 -11.09 -12.30 18.01
N PHE A 329 -10.32 -11.75 17.05
CA PHE A 329 -8.91 -12.09 16.87
C PHE A 329 -8.07 -11.57 18.04
N ASP A 330 -7.21 -12.45 18.59
CA ASP A 330 -6.21 -12.12 19.59
C ASP A 330 -4.82 -12.49 19.09
N ILE A 331 -3.98 -11.45 18.85
CA ILE A 331 -2.61 -11.62 18.37
C ILE A 331 -1.80 -12.45 19.37
N SER A 332 -1.92 -12.11 20.65
CA SER A 332 -1.16 -12.78 21.72
C SER A 332 -1.65 -14.21 21.98
N GLY A 333 -2.94 -14.46 21.83
CA GLY A 333 -3.52 -15.81 21.87
C GLY A 333 -3.03 -16.71 20.74
N THR A 334 -2.87 -16.12 19.54
CA THR A 334 -2.39 -16.83 18.35
C THR A 334 -0.88 -17.09 18.41
N THR A 335 -0.09 -16.11 18.85
CA THR A 335 1.37 -16.19 18.85
C THR A 335 1.97 -16.77 20.13
N GLY A 336 1.25 -16.68 21.24
CA GLY A 336 1.74 -17.02 22.57
C GLY A 336 2.68 -15.99 23.20
N TYR A 337 2.90 -14.84 22.52
CA TYR A 337 3.88 -13.82 22.94
C TYR A 337 3.35 -12.40 22.71
N LEU A 338 3.88 -11.43 23.45
CA LEU A 338 3.77 -10.00 23.15
C LEU A 338 4.95 -9.53 22.31
N ALA A 339 4.74 -8.46 21.55
CA ALA A 339 5.72 -7.90 20.61
C ALA A 339 6.29 -8.95 19.63
N TYR A 340 5.49 -9.94 19.28
CA TYR A 340 5.79 -10.99 18.32
C TYR A 340 4.97 -10.77 17.05
N PRO A 341 5.62 -10.66 15.87
CA PRO A 341 4.93 -10.44 14.62
C PRO A 341 4.10 -11.64 14.16
N TYR A 342 3.00 -11.33 13.50
CA TYR A 342 2.13 -12.29 12.84
C TYR A 342 1.53 -11.64 11.60
N TYR A 343 1.18 -12.43 10.58
CA TYR A 343 0.39 -11.93 9.44
C TYR A 343 -0.73 -12.90 9.09
N ILE A 344 -1.75 -12.37 8.44
CA ILE A 344 -2.85 -13.14 7.86
C ILE A 344 -2.94 -12.75 6.39
N ASP A 345 -3.05 -13.77 5.54
CA ASP A 345 -3.27 -13.63 4.10
C ASP A 345 -4.75 -13.87 3.77
N PHE A 346 -5.37 -12.86 3.16
CA PHE A 346 -6.72 -12.95 2.60
C PHE A 346 -6.64 -12.93 1.08
N VAL A 347 -7.45 -13.75 0.43
CA VAL A 347 -7.65 -13.74 -1.02
C VAL A 347 -9.01 -13.13 -1.31
N VAL A 348 -9.05 -12.16 -2.21
CA VAL A 348 -10.26 -11.41 -2.56
C VAL A 348 -10.40 -11.36 -4.07
N ASP A 349 -11.58 -11.68 -4.59
CA ASP A 349 -11.95 -11.43 -5.97
C ASP A 349 -12.69 -10.09 -6.08
N LEU A 350 -12.24 -9.24 -7.02
CA LEU A 350 -12.87 -7.94 -7.30
C LEU A 350 -13.32 -7.91 -8.75
N GLU A 351 -14.53 -8.44 -9.01
CA GLU A 351 -15.07 -8.50 -10.37
C GLU A 351 -15.35 -7.11 -10.95
N ASP A 352 -16.05 -6.24 -10.24
CA ASP A 352 -16.59 -4.98 -10.77
C ASP A 352 -16.05 -3.71 -10.08
N GLU A 353 -15.49 -3.83 -8.89
CA GLU A 353 -15.06 -2.68 -8.09
C GLU A 353 -13.55 -2.45 -8.18
N GLY A 354 -13.14 -1.24 -8.53
CA GLY A 354 -11.74 -0.82 -8.53
C GLY A 354 -11.27 -0.30 -7.16
N LEU A 355 -11.88 -0.75 -6.06
CA LEU A 355 -11.54 -0.33 -4.70
C LEU A 355 -11.53 -1.55 -3.77
N LEU A 356 -10.39 -1.76 -3.10
CA LEU A 356 -10.22 -2.79 -2.10
C LEU A 356 -10.18 -2.14 -0.72
N GLU A 357 -11.03 -2.62 0.21
CA GLU A 357 -11.09 -2.10 1.57
C GLU A 357 -10.62 -3.13 2.60
N VAL A 358 -9.83 -2.68 3.58
CA VAL A 358 -9.54 -3.44 4.78
C VAL A 358 -9.90 -2.62 6.01
N ALA A 359 -10.45 -3.28 7.03
CA ALA A 359 -10.79 -2.59 8.27
C ALA A 359 -10.49 -3.45 9.50
N ILE A 360 -10.26 -2.75 10.61
CA ILE A 360 -10.24 -3.32 11.96
C ILE A 360 -11.35 -2.67 12.77
N GLY A 361 -12.05 -3.46 13.57
CA GLY A 361 -13.15 -2.98 14.41
C GLY A 361 -13.15 -3.60 15.78
N GLY A 362 -13.88 -2.97 16.70
CA GLY A 362 -14.00 -3.44 18.07
C GLY A 362 -14.62 -4.83 18.20
N SER A 363 -14.21 -5.54 19.26
CA SER A 363 -14.79 -6.82 19.67
C SER A 363 -15.56 -6.66 20.99
N ASN A 364 -16.66 -7.40 21.11
CA ASN A 364 -17.41 -7.50 22.38
C ASN A 364 -16.63 -8.23 23.50
N MET A 365 -15.52 -8.87 23.16
CA MET A 365 -14.59 -9.49 24.12
C MET A 365 -13.72 -8.45 24.83
N SER A 366 -13.53 -7.26 24.25
CA SER A 366 -12.77 -6.16 24.84
C SER A 366 -13.63 -5.36 25.81
N ARG A 367 -13.01 -4.80 26.84
CA ARG A 367 -13.69 -3.90 27.78
C ARG A 367 -14.00 -2.56 27.11
N ALA A 368 -15.11 -1.96 27.49
CA ALA A 368 -15.51 -0.65 26.99
C ALA A 368 -14.39 0.39 27.22
N GLY A 369 -14.02 1.12 26.16
CA GLY A 369 -12.98 2.15 26.19
C GLY A 369 -11.53 1.65 26.11
N GLU A 370 -11.29 0.33 26.20
CA GLU A 370 -9.95 -0.24 25.98
C GLU A 370 -9.63 -0.38 24.48
N VAL A 371 -8.35 -0.58 24.17
CA VAL A 371 -7.89 -0.86 22.79
C VAL A 371 -8.52 -2.17 22.32
N SER A 372 -9.21 -2.13 21.20
CA SER A 372 -9.95 -3.27 20.65
C SER A 372 -9.78 -3.48 19.16
N GLY A 373 -8.95 -2.74 18.47
CA GLY A 373 -8.59 -2.96 17.09
C GLY A 373 -7.14 -2.57 16.91
N PHE A 374 -6.37 -3.32 16.10
CA PHE A 374 -4.94 -3.10 15.99
C PHE A 374 -4.42 -3.53 14.61
N LEU A 375 -3.61 -2.69 13.98
CA LEU A 375 -2.98 -3.00 12.69
C LEU A 375 -1.62 -2.31 12.57
N ASN A 376 -0.61 -3.06 12.14
CA ASN A 376 0.75 -2.57 11.95
C ASN A 376 1.07 -2.28 10.48
N ALA A 377 0.61 -3.13 9.54
CA ALA A 377 0.88 -2.92 8.14
C ALA A 377 -0.09 -3.68 7.23
N VAL A 378 -0.13 -3.26 5.96
CA VAL A 378 -0.89 -3.92 4.89
C VAL A 378 -0.01 -4.04 3.65
N GLU A 379 -0.04 -5.21 3.00
CA GLU A 379 0.44 -5.38 1.63
C GLU A 379 -0.74 -5.78 0.75
N ILE A 380 -0.87 -5.17 -0.43
CA ILE A 380 -1.83 -5.56 -1.46
C ILE A 380 -1.04 -6.05 -2.67
N MET A 381 -1.31 -7.28 -3.06
CA MET A 381 -0.65 -7.92 -4.19
C MET A 381 -1.70 -8.45 -5.15
N ARG A 382 -1.57 -8.12 -6.44
CA ARG A 382 -2.41 -8.70 -7.49
C ARG A 382 -1.92 -10.12 -7.79
N MET A 383 -2.84 -11.05 -7.94
CA MET A 383 -2.55 -12.44 -8.25
C MET A 383 -2.64 -12.69 -9.77
N ASN A 384 -1.90 -13.68 -10.27
CA ASN A 384 -2.09 -14.11 -11.66
C ASN A 384 -3.46 -14.81 -11.83
N GLN A 385 -4.07 -14.57 -12.98
CA GLN A 385 -5.34 -15.20 -13.34
C GLN A 385 -5.14 -16.64 -13.83
N THR A 386 -6.23 -17.40 -13.85
CA THR A 386 -6.32 -18.78 -14.40
C THR A 386 -5.95 -18.79 -15.88
N GLY A 387 -4.71 -18.84 -16.24
CA GLY A 387 -4.18 -18.73 -17.60
C GLY A 387 -2.79 -18.12 -17.63
N GLY A 388 -2.26 -17.75 -16.43
CA GLY A 388 -0.88 -17.30 -16.26
C GLY A 388 -0.63 -15.85 -16.64
N GLY A 389 -1.68 -15.00 -16.83
CA GLY A 389 -1.51 -13.59 -17.19
C GLY A 389 -1.83 -12.62 -16.06
N MET A 390 -1.10 -11.51 -16.04
CA MET A 390 -1.39 -10.31 -15.25
C MET A 390 -1.62 -9.16 -16.22
N ASP A 391 -2.75 -8.45 -16.13
CA ASP A 391 -2.95 -7.24 -16.92
C ASP A 391 -2.27 -6.06 -16.25
N GLY A 392 -1.33 -5.43 -16.97
CA GLY A 392 -0.36 -4.53 -16.38
C GLY A 392 -0.58 -3.03 -16.62
N ASP A 393 -1.69 -2.42 -16.15
CA ASP A 393 -1.92 -0.99 -16.37
C ASP A 393 -1.93 -0.12 -15.08
N PHE A 394 -1.40 -0.60 -13.95
CA PHE A 394 -1.35 0.20 -12.73
C PHE A 394 0.08 0.52 -12.30
N PRO A 395 0.42 1.80 -12.04
CA PRO A 395 1.75 2.16 -11.57
C PRO A 395 2.01 1.57 -10.18
N ALA A 396 3.16 0.94 -9.98
CA ALA A 396 3.62 0.52 -8.66
C ALA A 396 3.82 1.73 -7.75
N ILE A 397 3.51 1.56 -6.50
CA ILE A 397 3.56 2.35 -5.25
C ILE A 397 4.31 3.72 -5.24
N LEU A 398 5.00 4.16 -6.27
CA LEU A 398 5.89 5.33 -6.20
C LEU A 398 5.26 6.66 -6.62
N ASP A 399 4.04 6.68 -7.16
CA ASP A 399 3.40 7.94 -7.56
C ASP A 399 2.16 8.26 -6.72
N MET A 400 2.39 8.47 -5.42
CA MET A 400 1.37 8.97 -4.50
C MET A 400 0.79 10.33 -4.94
N ASP A 401 1.58 11.18 -5.61
CA ASP A 401 1.12 12.49 -6.10
C ASP A 401 0.08 12.36 -7.22
N TYR A 402 0.13 11.29 -8.03
CA TYR A 402 -0.86 11.04 -9.09
C TYR A 402 -2.21 10.56 -8.52
N LEU A 403 -2.19 9.66 -7.53
CA LEU A 403 -3.41 9.19 -6.87
C LEU A 403 -4.07 10.32 -6.04
N PHE A 404 -3.27 11.16 -5.37
CA PHE A 404 -3.77 12.35 -4.67
C PHE A 404 -4.40 13.36 -5.63
N SER A 405 -3.82 13.62 -6.80
CA SER A 405 -4.35 14.63 -7.74
C SER A 405 -5.68 14.20 -8.36
N LYS A 406 -5.93 12.92 -8.58
CA LYS A 406 -7.16 12.41 -9.19
C LYS A 406 -8.27 12.20 -8.18
N GLY A 407 -8.00 11.54 -7.05
CA GLY A 407 -9.00 11.26 -6.00
C GLY A 407 -9.44 12.52 -5.24
N ILE A 408 -8.51 13.40 -4.87
CA ILE A 408 -8.84 14.67 -4.20
C ILE A 408 -9.55 15.62 -5.16
N GLY A 409 -9.21 15.61 -6.45
CA GLY A 409 -9.87 16.45 -7.45
C GLY A 409 -11.36 16.15 -7.62
N GLU A 410 -11.76 14.89 -7.64
CA GLU A 410 -13.17 14.48 -7.74
C GLU A 410 -13.91 14.65 -6.42
N PHE A 411 -13.31 14.29 -5.30
CA PHE A 411 -13.90 14.49 -3.98
C PHE A 411 -14.05 15.98 -3.65
N ALA A 412 -13.05 16.81 -3.94
CA ALA A 412 -13.10 18.24 -3.75
C ALA A 412 -14.16 18.89 -4.65
N ARG A 413 -14.33 18.44 -5.90
CA ARG A 413 -15.40 18.90 -6.80
C ARG A 413 -16.78 18.51 -6.27
N SER A 414 -16.99 17.30 -5.80
CA SER A 414 -18.25 16.85 -5.20
C SER A 414 -18.57 17.60 -3.91
N LEU A 415 -17.57 17.86 -3.05
CA LEU A 415 -17.73 18.63 -1.83
C LEU A 415 -18.05 20.11 -2.14
N LEU A 416 -17.36 20.71 -3.12
CA LEU A 416 -17.60 22.10 -3.54
C LEU A 416 -19.01 22.26 -4.13
N CYS A 417 -19.46 21.33 -4.97
CA CYS A 417 -20.83 21.29 -5.47
C CYS A 417 -21.84 21.16 -4.32
N GLY A 418 -21.62 20.27 -3.37
CA GLY A 418 -22.49 20.10 -2.20
C GLY A 418 -22.59 21.37 -1.35
N LEU A 419 -21.47 22.05 -1.09
CA LEU A 419 -21.44 23.33 -0.35
C LEU A 419 -22.13 24.45 -1.10
N LEU A 420 -22.00 24.54 -2.42
CA LEU A 420 -22.70 25.51 -3.26
C LEU A 420 -24.22 25.28 -3.23
N PHE A 421 -24.69 24.02 -3.32
CA PHE A 421 -26.10 23.70 -3.21
C PHE A 421 -26.65 24.02 -1.82
N ALA A 422 -25.91 23.70 -0.75
CA ALA A 422 -26.31 24.04 0.62
C ALA A 422 -26.37 25.55 0.85
N GLY A 423 -25.40 26.30 0.32
CA GLY A 423 -25.39 27.77 0.35
C GLY A 423 -26.57 28.37 -0.38
N LEU A 424 -26.89 27.88 -1.59
CA LEU A 424 -28.04 28.35 -2.39
C LEU A 424 -29.37 28.04 -1.68
N PHE A 425 -29.47 26.87 -1.06
CA PHE A 425 -30.66 26.50 -0.29
C PHE A 425 -30.87 27.40 0.94
N LEU A 426 -29.80 27.73 1.68
CA LEU A 426 -29.84 28.66 2.82
C LEU A 426 -30.26 30.07 2.38
N VAL A 427 -29.77 30.56 1.24
CA VAL A 427 -30.18 31.85 0.68
C VAL A 427 -31.66 31.84 0.29
N LEU A 428 -32.14 30.80 -0.35
CA LEU A 428 -33.55 30.62 -0.71
C LEU A 428 -34.46 30.60 0.52
N VAL A 429 -34.08 29.83 1.57
CA VAL A 429 -34.83 29.79 2.83
C VAL A 429 -34.88 31.14 3.50
N THR A 430 -33.75 31.88 3.56
CA THR A 430 -33.70 33.22 4.14
C THR A 430 -34.54 34.22 3.34
N LEU A 431 -34.58 34.10 2.02
CA LEU A 431 -35.41 34.95 1.14
C LEU A 431 -36.90 34.69 1.37
N VAL A 432 -37.29 33.42 1.46
CA VAL A 432 -38.69 33.02 1.75
C VAL A 432 -39.13 33.50 3.14
N VAL A 433 -38.25 33.38 4.14
CA VAL A 433 -38.53 33.88 5.50
C VAL A 433 -38.68 35.43 5.48
N ARG A 434 -37.81 36.14 4.80
CA ARG A 434 -37.92 37.62 4.66
C ARG A 434 -39.19 38.05 3.94
N LEU A 435 -39.55 37.39 2.83
CA LEU A 435 -40.81 37.67 2.11
C LEU A 435 -42.04 37.39 2.98
N ARG A 436 -42.04 36.32 3.77
CA ARG A 436 -43.14 36.03 4.73
C ARG A 436 -43.20 37.07 5.85
N THR A 437 -42.08 37.55 6.37
CA THR A 437 -42.05 38.59 7.41
C THR A 437 -42.51 39.93 6.86
N GLU A 438 -42.15 40.31 5.63
CA GLU A 438 -42.60 41.56 4.96
C GLU A 438 -44.11 41.52 4.67
N LEU A 439 -44.64 40.38 4.17
CA LEU A 439 -46.05 40.19 3.95
C LEU A 439 -46.86 40.28 5.26
N LYS A 440 -46.29 39.79 6.37
CA LYS A 440 -46.95 39.85 7.70
C LYS A 440 -46.89 41.26 8.28
N ASN A 441 -45.83 42.03 8.04
CA ASN A 441 -45.69 43.42 8.48
C ASN A 441 -46.58 44.38 7.67
N ASN A 442 -46.73 44.14 6.36
CA ASN A 442 -47.62 44.96 5.51
C ASN A 442 -49.09 44.69 5.85
N GLY A 443 -49.44 43.44 6.23
CA GLY A 443 -50.80 43.11 6.72
C GLY A 443 -51.17 43.84 8.02
N THR A 444 -50.22 44.09 8.90
CA THR A 444 -50.44 44.84 10.14
C THR A 444 -50.48 46.36 9.94
N LEU A 445 -49.86 46.89 8.89
CA LEU A 445 -49.94 48.33 8.56
C LEU A 445 -51.33 48.70 8.00
N TRP A 446 -51.98 47.84 7.22
CA TRP A 446 -53.33 48.07 6.72
C TRP A 446 -54.41 48.02 7.82
N SER A 447 -54.22 47.25 8.89
CA SER A 447 -55.14 47.20 10.02
C SER A 447 -55.00 48.41 10.98
N ARG A 448 -53.88 49.17 10.92
CA ARG A 448 -53.69 50.37 11.74
C ARG A 448 -54.18 51.64 11.06
N GLN A 449 -54.26 51.71 9.74
CA GLN A 449 -54.72 52.91 8.99
C GLN A 449 -56.23 53.04 8.89
N SER A 450 -56.99 52.00 9.25
CA SER A 450 -58.47 52.04 9.24
C SER A 450 -59.11 52.46 10.58
N MET A 451 -58.32 52.89 11.60
CA MET A 451 -58.83 53.26 12.91
C MET A 451 -58.70 54.75 13.25
N ASP A 452 -58.33 55.62 12.28
CA ASP A 452 -58.20 57.07 12.55
C ASP A 452 -58.97 57.93 11.54
N SER A 453 -60.29 57.76 11.48
CA SER A 453 -61.23 58.80 11.00
C SER A 453 -62.65 58.50 11.45
N GLY A 454 -63.09 59.19 12.49
CA GLY A 454 -64.34 59.86 12.71
C GLY A 454 -65.64 59.03 12.80
N ASP A 455 -66.22 59.15 13.94
CA ASP A 455 -67.65 59.15 14.24
C ASP A 455 -68.50 57.87 14.24
N GLY A 456 -68.87 57.52 15.47
CA GLY A 456 -70.30 57.31 15.74
C GLY A 456 -70.87 55.90 15.55
N LYS A 457 -70.99 55.22 16.66
CA LYS A 457 -72.11 54.30 17.00
C LYS A 457 -72.08 52.85 16.48
N LEU A 458 -72.22 52.00 17.46
CA LEU A 458 -72.77 50.65 17.51
C LEU A 458 -71.76 49.48 17.41
N ALA A 459 -71.63 48.93 18.60
CA ALA A 459 -71.09 47.60 18.91
C ALA A 459 -71.77 46.49 18.08
N ARG A 460 -70.93 45.57 17.61
CA ARG A 460 -71.22 44.14 17.59
C ARG A 460 -69.95 43.35 17.54
N ALA A 461 -69.77 42.59 18.63
CA ALA A 461 -68.72 41.57 18.73
C ALA A 461 -68.94 40.49 17.68
N TYR A 462 -67.83 40.11 17.02
CA TYR A 462 -67.72 38.80 16.36
C TYR A 462 -66.57 38.05 17.01
N GLN A 463 -66.95 37.02 17.72
CA GLN A 463 -66.07 35.97 18.24
C GLN A 463 -65.45 35.22 17.05
N LEU A 464 -64.14 35.13 16.98
CA LEU A 464 -63.46 34.22 16.11
C LEU A 464 -63.37 32.83 16.76
N VAL A 465 -63.97 31.85 16.12
CA VAL A 465 -63.90 30.43 16.42
C VAL A 465 -62.59 29.92 15.88
N PRO A 466 -61.79 29.15 16.63
CA PRO A 466 -60.60 28.49 16.09
C PRO A 466 -61.02 27.21 15.41
N THR A 467 -60.77 27.08 14.11
CA THR A 467 -60.86 25.78 13.41
C THR A 467 -59.59 25.00 13.65
N LYS A 468 -59.69 23.90 14.34
CA LYS A 468 -58.84 22.73 14.33
C LYS A 468 -58.88 22.11 12.93
N THR A 469 -57.77 21.78 12.38
CA THR A 469 -57.65 20.72 11.39
C THR A 469 -56.47 19.85 11.76
N ASP A 470 -56.79 18.66 12.20
CA ASP A 470 -55.96 17.46 12.19
C ASP A 470 -55.70 17.05 10.72
N TYR A 471 -54.45 16.73 10.40
CA TYR A 471 -53.91 15.53 9.75
C TYR A 471 -52.40 15.75 9.60
#